data_8c7c6f4153eb03853ac5c3237a9505fb
#
_entry.id   8c7c6f4153eb03853ac5c3237a9505fb
#
_cell.length_a   1.000
_cell.length_b   1.000
_cell.length_c   1.000
_cell.angle_alpha   90.00
_cell.angle_beta   90.00
_cell.angle_gamma   90.00
#
_symmetry.space_group_name_H-M   'P 1'
#
loop_
_entity.id
_entity.type
_entity.pdbx_description
1 polymer ?
#
loop_
_entity_poly.entity_id
_entity_poly.type
_entity_poly.pdbx_seq_one_letter_code
_entity_poly.pdbx_strand_id
1 'polypeptide(L)'
;MSRRKSYYDTSTGEADYNIRRMLGDEQGRTRKVLLNVIKNELTARQTEIIMLYYVKELSVTEISEICGITPQGVSSVMARARKKIFRYMKYTLKEFL
;
A
#
# COMPACT_ATOMS: atom_id res chain seq x y z
N MET A 1 7.12 -10.53 14.75
CA MET A 1 5.98 -11.19 14.22
C MET A 1 5.27 -10.38 13.16
N SER A 2 4.96 -11.01 12.10
CA SER A 2 4.34 -10.28 11.05
C SER A 2 2.89 -9.96 11.40
N ARG A 3 2.36 -8.98 10.72
CA ARG A 3 0.98 -8.61 10.89
C ARG A 3 0.09 -9.79 10.54
N ARG A 4 -0.87 -10.02 11.40
CA ARG A 4 -1.80 -11.09 11.15
C ARG A 4 -2.78 -10.65 10.07
N LYS A 5 -3.00 -11.51 9.12
CA LYS A 5 -3.98 -11.24 8.10
C LYS A 5 -5.36 -11.33 8.67
N SER A 6 -6.21 -10.40 8.33
CA SER A 6 -7.59 -10.47 8.73
C SER A 6 -8.42 -10.95 7.55
N TYR A 7 -9.67 -11.28 7.84
CA TYR A 7 -10.58 -11.70 6.80
C TYR A 7 -10.73 -10.62 5.71
N TYR A 8 -10.61 -9.36 6.11
CA TYR A 8 -10.81 -8.25 5.20
C TYR A 8 -9.55 -7.79 4.49
N ASP A 9 -8.42 -8.35 4.87
CA ASP A 9 -7.17 -7.97 4.25
C ASP A 9 -6.98 -8.78 2.98
N THR A 10 -7.33 -8.16 1.86
CA THR A 10 -7.32 -8.86 0.58
C THR A 10 -6.02 -8.75 -0.18
N SER A 11 -4.99 -8.21 0.44
CA SER A 11 -3.73 -8.10 -0.28
C SER A 11 -3.19 -9.48 -0.54
N THR A 12 -2.70 -9.69 -1.75
CA THR A 12 -2.02 -10.93 -2.05
C THR A 12 -0.63 -10.83 -1.46
N GLY A 13 -0.09 -11.94 -1.07
CA GLY A 13 1.25 -11.94 -0.48
C GLY A 13 2.26 -11.27 -1.38
N GLU A 14 2.16 -11.50 -2.67
CA GLU A 14 3.13 -10.95 -3.61
C GLU A 14 3.06 -9.43 -3.71
N ALA A 15 1.86 -8.90 -3.84
CA ALA A 15 1.70 -7.46 -3.96
C ALA A 15 2.14 -6.76 -2.68
N ASP A 16 1.73 -7.30 -1.56
CA ASP A 16 2.10 -6.73 -0.27
C ASP A 16 3.61 -6.79 -0.07
N TYR A 17 4.20 -7.93 -0.38
CA TYR A 17 5.63 -8.12 -0.26
C TYR A 17 6.40 -7.12 -1.11
N ASN A 18 5.96 -6.90 -2.33
CA ASN A 18 6.66 -6.00 -3.24
C ASN A 18 6.60 -4.55 -2.75
N ILE A 19 5.46 -4.13 -2.24
CA ILE A 19 5.35 -2.77 -1.72
C ILE A 19 6.26 -2.60 -0.51
N ARG A 20 6.27 -3.58 0.38
CA ARG A 20 7.12 -3.49 1.57
C ARG A 20 8.59 -3.48 1.19
N ARG A 21 8.95 -4.26 0.18
CA ARG A 21 10.32 -4.30 -0.29
C ARG A 21 10.75 -2.97 -0.88
N MET A 22 9.87 -2.35 -1.65
CA MET A 22 10.17 -1.05 -2.23
C MET A 22 10.31 0.03 -1.17
N LEU A 23 9.46 -0.01 -0.15
CA LEU A 23 9.56 0.96 0.94
C LEU A 23 10.83 0.76 1.75
N GLY A 24 11.33 -0.46 1.82
CA GLY A 24 12.55 -0.76 2.56
C GLY A 24 13.82 -0.44 1.82
N ASP A 25 13.73 -0.01 0.57
CA ASP A 25 14.89 0.31 -0.24
C ASP A 25 15.36 1.73 0.08
N GLU A 26 16.01 1.86 1.21
CA GLU A 26 16.32 3.18 1.75
C GLU A 26 17.30 3.98 0.92
N GLN A 27 18.15 3.32 0.20
CA GLN A 27 19.15 4.01 -0.60
C GLN A 27 18.81 4.11 -2.05
N GLY A 28 17.77 3.43 -2.47
CA GLY A 28 17.46 3.32 -3.85
C GLY A 28 16.45 4.31 -4.34
N ARG A 29 16.40 4.44 -5.64
CA ARG A 29 15.45 5.27 -6.33
C ARG A 29 14.04 4.71 -6.23
N THR A 30 13.92 3.41 -6.02
CA THR A 30 12.62 2.75 -6.05
C THR A 30 11.70 3.28 -4.97
N ARG A 31 12.23 3.47 -3.77
CA ARG A 31 11.43 4.02 -2.69
C ARG A 31 10.95 5.42 -3.02
N LYS A 32 11.83 6.24 -3.57
CA LYS A 32 11.46 7.61 -3.95
C LYS A 32 10.38 7.62 -5.00
N VAL A 33 10.53 6.78 -6.00
CA VAL A 33 9.54 6.70 -7.07
C VAL A 33 8.21 6.23 -6.51
N LEU A 34 8.23 5.24 -5.64
CA LEU A 34 7.00 4.75 -5.03
C LEU A 34 6.31 5.86 -4.25
N LEU A 35 7.05 6.58 -3.42
CA LEU A 35 6.45 7.65 -2.63
C LEU A 35 5.90 8.76 -3.51
N ASN A 36 6.56 9.04 -4.62
CA ASN A 36 6.06 10.01 -5.58
C ASN A 36 4.74 9.55 -6.20
N VAL A 37 4.66 8.28 -6.56
CA VAL A 37 3.42 7.74 -7.11
C VAL A 37 2.30 7.85 -6.10
N ILE A 38 2.57 7.48 -4.86
CA ILE A 38 1.58 7.56 -3.80
C ILE A 38 1.08 9.00 -3.65
N LYS A 39 2.02 9.94 -3.63
CA LYS A 39 1.68 11.33 -3.41
C LYS A 39 0.91 11.93 -4.58
N ASN A 40 1.29 11.59 -5.81
CA ASN A 40 0.78 12.27 -6.98
C ASN A 40 -0.35 11.55 -7.69
N GLU A 41 -0.46 10.23 -7.55
CA GLU A 41 -1.41 9.47 -8.36
C GLU A 41 -2.57 8.90 -7.56
N LEU A 42 -2.44 8.81 -6.26
CA LEU A 42 -3.52 8.26 -5.44
C LEU A 42 -4.43 9.38 -4.96
N THR A 43 -5.68 9.03 -4.71
CA THR A 43 -6.59 10.00 -4.08
C THR A 43 -6.16 10.22 -2.64
N ALA A 44 -6.69 11.27 -2.02
CA ALA A 44 -6.36 11.55 -0.63
C ALA A 44 -6.71 10.38 0.28
N ARG A 45 -7.86 9.76 0.06
CA ARG A 45 -8.27 8.63 0.89
C ARG A 45 -7.37 7.42 0.66
N GLN A 46 -7.01 7.17 -0.59
CA GLN A 46 -6.11 6.06 -0.90
C GLN A 46 -4.76 6.27 -0.25
N THR A 47 -4.23 7.49 -0.35
CA THR A 47 -2.95 7.80 0.27
C THR A 47 -3.00 7.59 1.77
N GLU A 48 -4.04 8.10 2.41
CA GLU A 48 -4.20 7.97 3.85
C GLU A 48 -4.17 6.52 4.27
N ILE A 49 -4.95 5.68 3.62
CA ILE A 49 -5.07 4.30 4.01
C ILE A 49 -3.80 3.51 3.73
N ILE A 50 -3.18 3.76 2.58
CA ILE A 50 -1.92 3.10 2.23
C ILE A 50 -0.84 3.46 3.25
N MET A 51 -0.75 4.71 3.65
CA MET A 51 0.25 5.12 4.62
C MET A 51 -0.01 4.53 6.00
N LEU A 52 -1.27 4.49 6.41
CA LEU A 52 -1.61 3.88 7.69
C LEU A 52 -1.26 2.40 7.71
N TYR A 53 -1.46 1.74 6.61
CA TYR A 53 -1.21 0.31 6.55
C TYR A 53 0.27 -0.03 6.44
N TYR A 54 0.98 0.60 5.51
CA TYR A 54 2.37 0.20 5.23
C TYR A 54 3.40 0.93 6.06
N VAL A 55 3.14 2.16 6.45
CA VAL A 55 4.12 2.93 7.21
C VAL A 55 3.84 2.88 8.69
N LYS A 56 2.59 3.08 9.08
CA LYS A 56 2.21 3.00 10.49
C LYS A 56 1.93 1.58 10.94
N GLU A 57 1.82 0.66 10.01
CA GLU A 57 1.64 -0.77 10.27
C GLU A 57 0.39 -1.10 11.07
N LEU A 58 -0.69 -0.39 10.75
CA LEU A 58 -1.97 -0.64 11.39
C LEU A 58 -2.71 -1.75 10.65
N SER A 59 -3.55 -2.46 11.38
CA SER A 59 -4.38 -3.49 10.79
C SER A 59 -5.56 -2.86 10.04
N VAL A 60 -6.18 -3.65 9.20
CA VAL A 60 -7.37 -3.20 8.48
C VAL A 60 -8.45 -2.74 9.45
N THR A 61 -8.62 -3.48 10.54
CA THR A 61 -9.62 -3.14 11.53
C THR A 61 -9.33 -1.80 12.20
N GLU A 62 -8.08 -1.59 12.57
CA GLU A 62 -7.67 -0.32 13.17
C GLU A 62 -7.89 0.84 12.20
N ILE A 63 -7.55 0.64 10.94
CA ILE A 63 -7.74 1.67 9.94
C ILE A 63 -9.22 1.97 9.75
N SER A 64 -10.05 0.93 9.75
CA SER A 64 -11.48 1.14 9.59
C SER A 64 -12.04 2.02 10.70
N GLU A 65 -11.54 1.84 11.92
CA GLU A 65 -11.99 2.64 13.04
C GLU A 65 -11.53 4.09 12.91
N ILE A 66 -10.29 4.28 12.50
CA ILE A 66 -9.75 5.62 12.33
C ILE A 66 -10.47 6.37 11.23
N CYS A 67 -10.74 5.69 10.13
CA CYS A 67 -11.32 6.34 8.96
C CYS A 67 -12.84 6.37 8.95
N GLY A 68 -13.46 5.67 9.88
CA GLY A 68 -14.92 5.65 9.96
C GLY A 68 -15.61 4.92 8.82
N ILE A 69 -14.94 3.91 8.28
CA ILE A 69 -15.53 3.08 7.24
C ILE A 69 -15.37 1.63 7.64
N THR A 70 -16.03 0.73 6.93
CA THR A 70 -15.98 -0.68 7.28
C THR A 70 -14.61 -1.27 6.92
N PRO A 71 -14.21 -2.37 7.58
CA PRO A 71 -12.98 -3.05 7.19
C PRO A 71 -13.00 -3.49 5.73
N GLN A 72 -14.15 -3.89 5.23
CA GLN A 72 -14.28 -4.27 3.84
C GLN A 72 -14.03 -3.07 2.93
N GLY A 73 -14.50 -1.90 3.36
CA GLY A 73 -14.25 -0.66 2.63
C GLY A 73 -12.76 -0.34 2.59
N VAL A 74 -12.06 -0.55 3.71
CA VAL A 74 -10.62 -0.33 3.75
C VAL A 74 -9.93 -1.25 2.74
N SER A 75 -10.29 -2.53 2.75
CA SER A 75 -9.68 -3.49 1.82
C SER A 75 -9.94 -3.11 0.38
N SER A 76 -11.12 -2.61 0.07
CA SER A 76 -11.44 -2.19 -1.30
C SER A 76 -10.59 -1.01 -1.73
N VAL A 77 -10.43 -0.03 -0.84
CA VAL A 77 -9.59 1.12 -1.15
C VAL A 77 -8.16 0.68 -1.37
N MET A 78 -7.67 -0.21 -0.53
CA MET A 78 -6.30 -0.70 -0.67
C MET A 78 -6.10 -1.45 -1.98
N ALA A 79 -7.06 -2.26 -2.37
CA ALA A 79 -6.95 -3.00 -3.62
C ALA A 79 -6.84 -2.06 -4.82
N ARG A 80 -7.67 -1.01 -4.83
CA ARG A 80 -7.61 -0.03 -5.90
C ARG A 80 -6.32 0.74 -5.89
N ALA A 81 -5.85 1.10 -4.69
CA ALA A 81 -4.59 1.84 -4.56
C ALA A 81 -3.41 1.01 -5.05
N ARG A 82 -3.37 -0.27 -4.69
CA ARG A 82 -2.29 -1.14 -5.15
C ARG A 82 -2.27 -1.26 -6.67
N LYS A 83 -3.45 -1.38 -7.26
CA LYS A 83 -3.56 -1.44 -8.71
C LYS A 83 -2.97 -0.21 -9.36
N LYS A 84 -3.29 0.96 -8.82
CA LYS A 84 -2.76 2.20 -9.33
C LYS A 84 -1.26 2.26 -9.18
N ILE A 85 -0.77 1.89 -8.00
CA ILE A 85 0.67 1.92 -7.73
C ILE A 85 1.40 1.08 -8.77
N PHE A 86 0.94 -0.15 -8.97
CA PHE A 86 1.65 -1.03 -9.90
C PHE A 86 1.51 -0.59 -11.34
N ARG A 87 0.40 0.04 -11.70
CA ARG A 87 0.26 0.58 -13.03
C ARG A 87 1.31 1.64 -13.31
N TYR A 88 1.53 2.54 -12.36
CA TYR A 88 2.48 3.62 -12.56
C TYR A 88 3.93 3.21 -12.35
N MET A 89 4.16 2.16 -11.61
CA MET A 89 5.52 1.70 -11.37
C MET A 89 5.97 0.61 -12.32
N LYS A 90 5.10 0.20 -13.18
CA LYS A 90 5.35 -0.90 -14.08
C LYS A 90 6.68 -0.76 -14.84
N TYR A 91 6.96 0.40 -15.36
CA TYR A 91 8.18 0.60 -16.13
C TYR A 91 9.40 0.74 -15.24
N THR A 92 9.23 1.36 -14.09
CA THR A 92 10.32 1.51 -13.15
C THR A 92 10.72 0.17 -12.55
N LEU A 93 9.73 -0.63 -12.19
CA LEU A 93 10.00 -1.95 -11.61
C LEU A 93 10.71 -2.87 -12.57
N LYS A 94 10.45 -2.69 -13.83
CA LYS A 94 11.09 -3.50 -14.84
C LYS A 94 12.61 -3.37 -14.78
N GLU A 95 13.11 -2.17 -14.56
CA GLU A 95 14.53 -1.97 -14.38
C GLU A 95 15.03 -2.48 -13.06
N PHE A 96 14.20 -2.36 -12.06
CA PHE A 96 14.57 -2.74 -10.71
C PHE A 96 14.57 -4.25 -10.53
N LEU A 97 13.61 -4.91 -11.11
CA LEU A 97 13.50 -6.33 -11.00
C LEU A 97 14.29 -7.04 -12.08
#